data_ab8520200f2695150c5c2a7bc2bbe66e
#
_entry.id   ab8520200f2695150c5c2a7bc2bbe66e
#
_cell.length_a   1.000
_cell.length_b   1.000
_cell.length_c   1.000
_cell.angle_alpha   90.00
_cell.angle_beta   90.00
_cell.angle_gamma   90.00
#
_symmetry.space_group_name_H-M   'P 1'
#
loop_
_entity.id
_entity.type
_entity.pdbx_description
1 polymer ?
#
loop_
_entity_poly.entity_id
_entity_poly.type
_entity_poly.pdbx_seq_one_letter_code
_entity_poly.pdbx_strand_id
1 'polypeptide(L)'
;IDNGRHESTGGQRTVSPHVDFCAIAAGCGYPTVATASEPAELSALLAAPSSGPMFIHVPVLPGVPADLPRPVITPAEVAVRLRQYLKA
;
A
#
# COMPACT_ATOMS: atom_id res chain seq x y z
N ILE A 1 -2.57 -0.09 -0.27
CA ILE A 1 -3.16 0.26 -1.58
C ILE A 1 -4.30 -0.72 -1.83
N ASP A 2 -5.49 -0.22 -2.10
CA ASP A 2 -6.71 -1.01 -2.19
C ASP A 2 -7.46 -0.72 -3.50
N ASN A 3 -7.49 -1.70 -4.39
CA ASN A 3 -8.28 -1.63 -5.63
C ASN A 3 -9.64 -2.37 -5.51
N GLY A 4 -9.97 -2.90 -4.35
CA GLY A 4 -11.21 -3.66 -4.11
C GLY A 4 -11.32 -4.97 -4.87
N ARG A 5 -10.21 -5.51 -5.42
CA ARG A 5 -10.18 -6.68 -6.29
C ARG A 5 -9.02 -7.63 -6.01
N HIS A 6 -9.25 -8.90 -6.32
CA HIS A 6 -8.22 -9.94 -6.40
C HIS A 6 -7.79 -10.12 -7.87
N GLU A 7 -7.06 -9.14 -8.42
CA GLU A 7 -6.73 -9.08 -9.85
C GLU A 7 -5.92 -10.29 -10.33
N SER A 8 -5.02 -10.82 -9.50
CA SER A 8 -4.16 -11.95 -9.87
C SER A 8 -4.88 -13.30 -9.93
N THR A 9 -6.11 -13.39 -9.43
CA THR A 9 -6.85 -14.65 -9.33
C THR A 9 -8.24 -14.61 -9.98
N GLY A 10 -8.52 -13.60 -10.80
CA GLY A 10 -9.74 -13.52 -11.58
C GLY A 10 -10.61 -12.28 -11.36
N GLY A 11 -10.10 -11.27 -10.67
CA GLY A 11 -10.77 -9.98 -10.51
C GLY A 11 -11.96 -9.98 -9.55
N GLN A 12 -12.07 -10.97 -8.68
CA GLN A 12 -13.14 -11.06 -7.69
C GLN A 12 -13.12 -9.84 -6.76
N ARG A 13 -14.29 -9.42 -6.31
CA ARG A 13 -14.42 -8.34 -5.32
C ARG A 13 -13.87 -8.79 -3.97
N THR A 14 -13.17 -7.86 -3.31
CA THR A 14 -12.80 -8.01 -1.91
C THR A 14 -13.93 -7.50 -1.00
N VAL A 15 -13.75 -7.61 0.32
CA VAL A 15 -14.65 -7.04 1.32
C VAL A 15 -14.41 -5.54 1.58
N SER A 16 -13.44 -4.93 0.90
CA SER A 16 -13.03 -3.52 1.12
C SER A 16 -14.17 -2.52 1.22
N PRO A 17 -15.25 -2.58 0.40
CA PRO A 17 -16.36 -1.66 0.51
C PRO A 17 -17.14 -1.73 1.83
N HIS A 18 -16.95 -2.79 2.61
CA HIS A 18 -17.64 -3.06 3.87
C HIS A 18 -16.72 -2.99 5.10
N VAL A 19 -15.47 -2.57 4.90
CA VAL A 19 -14.45 -2.55 5.96
C VAL A 19 -13.86 -1.14 6.08
N ASP A 20 -13.90 -0.59 7.28
CA ASP A 20 -13.17 0.63 7.61
C ASP A 20 -11.76 0.28 8.10
N PHE A 21 -10.81 0.21 7.18
CA PHE A 21 -9.41 -0.10 7.50
C PHE A 21 -8.76 0.95 8.40
N CYS A 22 -9.16 2.21 8.26
CA CYS A 22 -8.65 3.29 9.10
C CYS A 22 -9.11 3.15 10.55
N ALA A 23 -10.39 2.82 10.77
CA ALA A 23 -10.89 2.54 12.10
C ALA A 23 -10.21 1.33 12.74
N ILE A 24 -9.95 0.27 11.97
CA ILE A 24 -9.21 -0.92 12.45
C ILE A 24 -7.79 -0.51 12.84
N ALA A 25 -7.06 0.21 12.00
CA ALA A 25 -5.70 0.64 12.29
C ALA A 25 -5.63 1.54 13.53
N ALA A 26 -6.57 2.48 13.67
CA ALA A 26 -6.68 3.32 14.87
C ALA A 26 -6.94 2.46 16.13
N GLY A 27 -7.84 1.49 16.05
CA GLY A 27 -8.09 0.53 17.13
C GLY A 27 -6.88 -0.34 17.49
N CYS A 28 -5.98 -0.58 16.54
CA CYS A 28 -4.69 -1.26 16.76
C CYS A 28 -3.60 -0.34 17.32
N GLY A 29 -3.88 0.93 17.54
CA GLY A 29 -2.95 1.86 18.17
C GLY A 29 -1.96 2.53 17.20
N TYR A 30 -2.24 2.58 15.89
CA TYR A 30 -1.43 3.38 14.97
C TYR A 30 -1.57 4.87 15.31
N PRO A 31 -0.48 5.59 15.60
CA PRO A 31 -0.54 7.01 15.99
C PRO A 31 -0.96 7.94 14.85
N THR A 32 -0.73 7.50 13.62
CA THR A 32 -1.13 8.25 12.41
C THR A 32 -1.94 7.33 11.51
N VAL A 33 -3.17 7.72 11.22
CA VAL A 33 -4.08 7.00 10.33
C VAL A 33 -4.70 7.99 9.36
N ALA A 34 -4.64 7.71 8.07
CA ALA A 34 -5.17 8.60 7.04
C ALA A 34 -5.64 7.82 5.80
N THR A 35 -6.44 8.50 4.97
CA THR A 35 -6.76 8.06 3.60
C THR A 35 -6.17 9.08 2.63
N ALA A 36 -5.59 8.62 1.53
CA ALA A 36 -5.14 9.44 0.43
C ALA A 36 -5.78 8.98 -0.86
N SER A 37 -6.51 9.86 -1.53
CA SER A 37 -7.18 9.61 -2.82
C SER A 37 -6.43 10.23 -4.00
N GLU A 38 -5.54 11.18 -3.71
CA GLU A 38 -4.75 11.89 -4.70
C GLU A 38 -3.24 11.74 -4.43
N PRO A 39 -2.39 11.69 -5.48
CA PRO A 39 -0.95 11.57 -5.31
C PRO A 39 -0.32 12.67 -4.44
N ALA A 40 -0.85 13.89 -4.52
CA ALA A 40 -0.36 15.01 -3.72
C ALA A 40 -0.63 14.81 -2.21
N GLU A 41 -1.79 14.26 -1.86
CA GLU A 41 -2.16 13.93 -0.48
C GLU A 41 -1.23 12.85 0.07
N LEU A 42 -0.98 11.78 -0.70
CA LEU A 42 -0.06 10.72 -0.31
C LEU A 42 1.35 11.26 -0.09
N SER A 43 1.84 12.10 -1.00
CA SER A 43 3.16 12.72 -0.88
C SER A 43 3.27 13.60 0.38
N ALA A 44 2.24 14.37 0.68
CA ALA A 44 2.21 15.21 1.88
C ALA A 44 2.21 14.36 3.17
N LEU A 45 1.42 13.29 3.21
CA LEU A 45 1.38 12.36 4.35
C LEU A 45 2.73 11.67 4.57
N LEU A 46 3.39 11.22 3.50
CA LEU A 46 4.70 10.56 3.58
C LEU A 46 5.82 11.52 4.01
N ALA A 47 5.69 12.81 3.72
CA ALA A 47 6.64 13.85 4.13
C ALA A 47 6.38 14.37 5.56
N ALA A 48 5.21 14.13 6.12
CA ALA A 48 4.84 14.61 7.44
C ALA A 48 5.60 13.87 8.56
N PRO A 49 6.03 14.56 9.62
CA PRO A 49 6.59 13.90 10.79
C PRO A 49 5.60 12.92 11.43
N SER A 50 6.07 11.75 11.82
CA SER A 50 5.27 10.77 12.54
C SER A 50 5.99 10.33 13.80
N SER A 51 5.25 10.17 14.90
CA SER A 51 5.78 9.67 16.18
C SER A 51 5.91 8.14 16.23
N GLY A 52 5.53 7.44 15.17
CA GLY A 52 5.55 5.98 15.10
C GLY A 52 5.07 5.47 13.74
N PRO A 53 4.65 4.22 13.64
CA PRO A 53 4.16 3.66 12.40
C PRO A 53 2.90 4.40 11.91
N MET A 54 2.84 4.60 10.60
CA MET A 54 1.74 5.28 9.94
C MET A 54 0.93 4.26 9.12
N PHE A 55 -0.39 4.35 9.18
CA PHE A 55 -1.28 3.62 8.31
C PHE A 55 -1.93 4.59 7.32
N ILE A 56 -1.72 4.38 6.03
CA ILE A 56 -2.37 5.18 4.97
C ILE A 56 -3.15 4.23 4.07
N HIS A 57 -4.47 4.41 4.03
CA HIS A 57 -5.35 3.73 3.08
C HIS A 57 -5.37 4.51 1.76
N VAL A 58 -4.99 3.86 0.67
CA VAL A 58 -4.96 4.47 -0.66
C VAL A 58 -5.91 3.69 -1.57
N PRO A 59 -7.17 4.13 -1.72
CA PRO A 59 -8.07 3.54 -2.71
C PRO A 59 -7.60 3.89 -4.12
N VAL A 60 -7.59 2.89 -4.98
CA VAL A 60 -7.20 3.03 -6.39
C VAL A 60 -8.23 2.34 -7.30
N LEU A 61 -8.25 2.70 -8.57
CA LEU A 61 -9.11 2.05 -9.55
C LEU A 61 -8.63 0.61 -9.80
N PRO A 62 -9.54 -0.33 -10.04
CA PRO A 62 -9.19 -1.67 -10.48
C PRO A 62 -8.62 -1.62 -11.90
N GLY A 63 -7.79 -2.60 -12.21
CA GLY A 63 -7.17 -2.77 -13.52
C GLY A 63 -5.68 -3.02 -13.43
N VAL A 64 -5.16 -3.78 -14.40
CA VAL A 64 -3.76 -4.10 -14.54
C VAL A 64 -3.35 -3.82 -15.98
N PRO A 65 -2.25 -3.10 -16.25
CA PRO A 65 -1.72 -2.96 -17.60
C PRO A 65 -1.48 -4.34 -18.22
N ALA A 66 -1.94 -4.52 -19.47
CA ALA A 66 -1.88 -5.82 -20.14
C ALA A 66 -0.44 -6.31 -20.40
N ASP A 67 0.48 -5.38 -20.51
CA ASP A 67 1.89 -5.60 -20.87
C ASP A 67 2.85 -5.41 -19.68
N LEU A 68 2.31 -5.44 -18.45
CA LEU A 68 3.14 -5.29 -17.26
C LEU A 68 4.11 -6.47 -17.14
N PRO A 69 5.43 -6.23 -17.22
CA PRO A 69 6.42 -7.32 -17.17
C PRO A 69 6.47 -7.96 -15.79
N ARG A 70 6.84 -9.23 -15.75
CA ARG A 70 7.13 -9.93 -14.50
C ARG A 70 8.52 -9.56 -14.00
N PRO A 71 8.72 -9.50 -12.66
CA PRO A 71 10.06 -9.34 -12.11
C PRO A 71 11.01 -10.43 -12.60
N VAL A 72 12.20 -10.03 -13.03
CA VAL A 72 13.25 -10.96 -13.51
C VAL A 72 14.26 -11.33 -12.41
N ILE A 73 14.15 -10.69 -11.25
CA ILE A 73 15.02 -10.93 -10.09
C ILE A 73 14.28 -11.78 -9.06
N THR A 74 15.02 -12.61 -8.35
CA THR A 74 14.48 -13.47 -7.30
C THR A 74 14.13 -12.68 -6.02
N PRO A 75 13.21 -13.18 -5.18
CA PRO A 75 12.93 -12.57 -3.88
C PRO A 75 14.18 -12.41 -3.00
N ALA A 76 15.14 -13.33 -3.08
CA ALA A 76 16.40 -13.23 -2.34
C ALA A 76 17.24 -12.03 -2.80
N GLU A 77 17.35 -11.82 -4.10
CA GLU A 77 18.05 -10.65 -4.67
C GLU A 77 17.38 -9.34 -4.28
N VAL A 78 16.04 -9.28 -4.29
CA VAL A 78 15.28 -8.11 -3.81
C VAL A 78 15.61 -7.82 -2.34
N ALA A 79 15.63 -8.84 -1.49
CA ALA A 79 15.95 -8.69 -0.07
C ALA A 79 17.39 -8.18 0.16
N VAL A 80 18.34 -8.67 -0.64
CA VAL A 80 19.74 -8.18 -0.59
C VAL A 80 19.81 -6.71 -1.00
N ARG A 81 19.19 -6.32 -2.10
CA ARG A 81 19.16 -4.92 -2.57
C ARG A 81 18.53 -3.98 -1.54
N LEU A 82 17.41 -4.38 -0.93
CA LEU A 82 16.77 -3.58 0.11
C LEU A 82 17.69 -3.39 1.33
N ARG A 83 18.34 -4.47 1.82
CA ARG A 83 19.29 -4.36 2.92
C ARG A 83 20.46 -3.43 2.62
N GLN A 84 20.99 -3.47 1.40
CA GLN A 84 22.05 -2.57 0.95
C GLN A 84 21.59 -1.12 0.96
N TYR A 85 20.41 -0.86 0.43
CA TYR A 85 19.78 0.47 0.41
C TYR A 85 19.59 1.04 1.83
N LEU A 86 19.08 0.23 2.76
CA LEU A 86 18.82 0.65 4.14
C LEU A 86 20.11 0.87 4.97
N LYS A 87 21.24 0.31 4.54
CA LYS A 87 22.55 0.51 5.20
C LYS A 87 23.34 1.68 4.61
N ALA A 88 22.90 2.15 3.47
CA ALA A 88 23.52 3.30 2.82
C ALA A 88 23.01 4.60 3.44
#